data_473e6f3b28ad0d04b61be6d809950be3
#
_entry.id   473e6f3b28ad0d04b61be6d809950be3
#
_cell.length_a   1.000
_cell.length_b   1.000
_cell.length_c   1.000
_cell.angle_alpha   90.00
_cell.angle_beta   90.00
_cell.angle_gamma   90.00
#
_symmetry.space_group_name_H-M   'P 1'
#
loop_
_entity.id
_entity.type
_entity.pdbx_description
1 polymer ?
#
loop_
_entity_poly.entity_id
_entity_poly.type
_entity_poly.pdbx_seq_one_letter_code
_entity_poly.pdbx_strand_id
1 'polypeptide(L)'
;MAKRKPTNKYYFSVEGETEQWYLKWLQDAINNTEEASCKVSIDCPVRKNPLKHAKSLTVTRKIEIYHFFDYESDEPIHVKGFQEALDNMKKAEKIGKQIKYKSGYSNFTFDLWIILHMTNCNASFSHRKQYVTPINRAFGEKFQNMDEFKEENNFKRCLNKMDLSNVIAAIDRAKKIM
;
A
#
# COMPACT_ATOMS: atom_id res chain seq x y z
N MET A 1 -25.27 -27.29 -1.55
CA MET A 1 -24.34 -26.53 -2.44
C MET A 1 -23.91 -25.26 -1.75
N ALA A 2 -22.62 -25.00 -1.59
CA ALA A 2 -22.11 -23.76 -1.01
C ALA A 2 -22.47 -22.57 -1.93
N LYS A 3 -23.11 -21.56 -1.36
CA LYS A 3 -23.54 -20.36 -2.11
C LYS A 3 -22.28 -19.60 -2.60
N ARG A 4 -22.20 -19.36 -3.91
CA ARG A 4 -21.06 -18.63 -4.50
C ARG A 4 -20.98 -17.22 -3.89
N LYS A 5 -19.82 -16.89 -3.26
CA LYS A 5 -19.58 -15.56 -2.68
C LYS A 5 -19.48 -14.50 -3.78
N PRO A 6 -20.05 -13.30 -3.61
CA PRO A 6 -19.88 -12.19 -4.54
C PRO A 6 -18.40 -11.75 -4.57
N THR A 7 -17.96 -11.17 -5.69
CA THR A 7 -16.60 -10.63 -5.82
C THR A 7 -16.65 -9.11 -5.92
N ASN A 8 -16.00 -8.43 -5.00
CA ASN A 8 -15.81 -6.98 -5.02
C ASN A 8 -14.48 -6.64 -5.69
N LYS A 9 -14.48 -5.72 -6.65
CA LYS A 9 -13.29 -5.28 -7.35
C LYS A 9 -12.81 -3.93 -6.81
N TYR A 10 -11.52 -3.84 -6.49
CA TYR A 10 -10.85 -2.64 -6.02
C TYR A 10 -9.71 -2.27 -6.96
N TYR A 11 -9.51 -0.97 -7.15
CA TYR A 11 -8.48 -0.43 -8.04
C TYR A 11 -7.49 0.40 -7.25
N PHE A 12 -6.22 0.07 -7.42
CA PHE A 12 -5.10 0.80 -6.83
C PHE A 12 -4.13 1.22 -7.93
N SER A 13 -3.33 2.23 -7.66
CA SER A 13 -2.06 2.49 -8.33
C SER A 13 -1.02 2.73 -7.25
N VAL A 14 0.14 2.13 -7.39
CA VAL A 14 1.18 2.14 -6.37
C VAL A 14 2.50 2.63 -6.95
N GLU A 15 3.38 3.17 -6.11
CA GLU A 15 4.67 3.68 -6.56
C GLU A 15 5.73 2.60 -6.71
N GLY A 16 5.64 1.52 -5.93
CA GLY A 16 6.64 0.47 -5.90
C GLY A 16 6.06 -0.95 -5.89
N GLU A 17 6.94 -1.91 -5.97
CA GLU A 17 6.60 -3.33 -5.98
C GLU A 17 6.20 -3.83 -4.58
N THR A 18 6.75 -3.25 -3.52
CA THR A 18 6.44 -3.62 -2.13
C THR A 18 4.97 -3.41 -1.81
N GLU A 19 4.38 -2.27 -2.21
CA GLU A 19 2.96 -2.00 -2.08
C GLU A 19 2.12 -2.97 -2.92
N GLN A 20 2.60 -3.28 -4.14
CA GLN A 20 1.92 -4.24 -5.00
C GLN A 20 1.91 -5.65 -4.39
N TRP A 21 3.05 -6.14 -3.88
CA TRP A 21 3.15 -7.45 -3.24
C TRP A 21 2.27 -7.53 -1.98
N TYR A 22 2.24 -6.46 -1.18
CA TYR A 22 1.36 -6.38 -0.02
C TYR A 22 -0.11 -6.48 -0.41
N LEU A 23 -0.56 -5.72 -1.42
CA LEU A 23 -1.96 -5.75 -1.86
C LEU A 23 -2.36 -7.11 -2.45
N LYS A 24 -1.45 -7.78 -3.14
CA LYS A 24 -1.63 -9.15 -3.62
C LYS A 24 -1.76 -10.14 -2.47
N TRP A 25 -0.84 -10.06 -1.50
CA TRP A 25 -0.92 -10.86 -0.29
C TRP A 25 -2.25 -10.63 0.45
N LEU A 26 -2.67 -9.38 0.62
CA LEU A 26 -3.93 -9.03 1.28
C LEU A 26 -5.14 -9.62 0.55
N GLN A 27 -5.15 -9.56 -0.79
CA GLN A 27 -6.19 -10.20 -1.60
C GLN A 27 -6.25 -11.71 -1.30
N ASP A 28 -5.11 -12.37 -1.30
CA ASP A 28 -5.05 -13.81 -1.08
C ASP A 28 -5.45 -14.18 0.35
N ALA A 29 -5.00 -13.42 1.34
CA ALA A 29 -5.38 -13.60 2.74
C ALA A 29 -6.91 -13.49 2.92
N ILE A 30 -7.56 -12.48 2.36
CA ILE A 30 -9.02 -12.32 2.41
C ILE A 30 -9.71 -13.47 1.68
N ASN A 31 -9.22 -13.81 0.48
CA ASN A 31 -9.86 -14.82 -0.36
C ASN A 31 -9.75 -16.25 0.19
N ASN A 32 -8.75 -16.51 1.02
CA ASN A 32 -8.56 -17.80 1.68
C ASN A 32 -9.28 -17.90 3.04
N THR A 33 -9.88 -16.82 3.52
CA THR A 33 -10.63 -16.81 4.78
C THR A 33 -12.04 -17.38 4.56
N GLU A 34 -12.40 -18.43 5.27
CA GLU A 34 -13.70 -19.10 5.13
C GLU A 34 -14.86 -18.20 5.54
N GLU A 35 -14.69 -17.42 6.60
CA GLU A 35 -15.69 -16.50 7.16
C GLU A 35 -15.89 -15.24 6.31
N ALA A 36 -15.05 -14.98 5.32
CA ALA A 36 -15.20 -13.81 4.45
C ALA A 36 -16.56 -13.85 3.73
N SER A 37 -17.34 -12.79 3.84
CA SER A 37 -18.67 -12.67 3.21
C SER A 37 -18.59 -12.49 1.69
N CYS A 38 -17.45 -12.07 1.16
CA CYS A 38 -17.19 -11.87 -0.27
C CYS A 38 -15.75 -12.26 -0.63
N LYS A 39 -15.51 -12.44 -1.92
CA LYS A 39 -14.16 -12.46 -2.49
C LYS A 39 -13.76 -11.05 -2.90
N VAL A 40 -12.46 -10.78 -2.96
CA VAL A 40 -11.92 -9.52 -3.45
C VAL A 40 -11.05 -9.75 -4.69
N SER A 41 -11.07 -8.79 -5.60
CA SER A 41 -10.17 -8.72 -6.76
C SER A 41 -9.48 -7.36 -6.73
N ILE A 42 -8.18 -7.34 -6.52
CA ILE A 42 -7.39 -6.13 -6.39
C ILE A 42 -6.53 -5.93 -7.65
N ASP A 43 -6.86 -4.88 -8.39
CA ASP A 43 -6.06 -4.40 -9.52
C ASP A 43 -5.10 -3.33 -9.01
N CYS A 44 -3.79 -3.62 -8.97
CA CYS A 44 -2.79 -2.77 -8.32
C CYS A 44 -1.49 -2.65 -9.15
N PRO A 45 -1.55 -2.08 -10.36
CA PRO A 45 -0.35 -1.88 -11.16
C PRO A 45 0.59 -0.84 -10.52
N VAL A 46 1.90 -1.03 -10.70
CA VAL A 46 2.89 -0.02 -10.35
C VAL A 46 2.77 1.13 -11.35
N ARG A 47 2.26 2.28 -10.89
CA ARG A 47 1.98 3.46 -11.69
C ARG A 47 2.20 4.72 -10.87
N LYS A 48 3.40 5.27 -10.93
CA LYS A 48 3.81 6.47 -10.17
C LYS A 48 3.05 7.75 -10.57
N ASN A 49 2.53 7.82 -11.78
CA ASN A 49 1.82 9.02 -12.26
C ASN A 49 0.32 8.74 -12.47
N PRO A 50 -0.56 9.24 -11.58
CA PRO A 50 -2.00 9.02 -11.65
C PRO A 50 -2.64 9.49 -12.96
N LEU A 51 -2.21 10.63 -13.51
CA LEU A 51 -2.77 11.16 -14.76
C LEU A 51 -2.45 10.28 -15.96
N LYS A 52 -1.18 9.80 -16.07
CA LYS A 52 -0.79 8.86 -17.13
C LYS A 52 -1.55 7.55 -16.99
N HIS A 53 -1.71 7.06 -15.77
CA HIS A 53 -2.48 5.84 -15.49
C HIS A 53 -3.94 6.01 -15.91
N ALA A 54 -4.61 7.08 -15.49
CA ALA A 54 -6.01 7.34 -15.87
C ALA A 54 -6.20 7.43 -17.39
N LYS A 55 -5.27 8.06 -18.11
CA LYS A 55 -5.31 8.13 -19.59
C LYS A 55 -5.26 6.76 -20.24
N SER A 56 -4.52 5.81 -19.68
CA SER A 56 -4.35 4.45 -20.22
C SER A 56 -5.55 3.53 -19.97
N LEU A 57 -6.43 3.87 -19.02
CA LEU A 57 -7.56 3.03 -18.65
C LEU A 57 -8.72 3.16 -19.63
N THR A 58 -9.35 2.03 -19.95
CA THR A 58 -10.68 2.01 -20.56
C THR A 58 -11.71 1.86 -19.46
N VAL A 59 -12.57 2.88 -19.27
CA VAL A 59 -13.54 2.95 -18.17
C VAL A 59 -14.94 2.99 -18.75
N THR A 60 -15.77 2.00 -18.44
CA THR A 60 -17.17 1.89 -18.87
C THR A 60 -18.17 2.21 -17.77
N ARG A 61 -17.69 2.36 -16.52
CA ARG A 61 -18.49 2.71 -15.34
C ARG A 61 -17.67 3.53 -14.39
N LYS A 62 -18.31 4.20 -13.43
CA LYS A 62 -17.59 4.95 -12.38
C LYS A 62 -16.71 4.00 -11.56
N ILE A 63 -15.43 4.35 -11.43
CA ILE A 63 -14.46 3.65 -10.59
C ILE A 63 -13.77 4.62 -9.63
N GLU A 64 -13.40 4.09 -8.46
CA GLU A 64 -12.50 4.76 -7.52
C GLU A 64 -11.15 4.07 -7.58
N ILE A 65 -10.07 4.85 -7.64
CA ILE A 65 -8.69 4.37 -7.66
C ILE A 65 -7.99 4.94 -6.43
N TYR A 66 -7.43 4.06 -5.62
CA TYR A 66 -6.61 4.44 -4.47
C TYR A 66 -5.15 4.54 -4.94
N HIS A 67 -4.55 5.72 -4.85
CA HIS A 67 -3.14 5.92 -5.18
C HIS A 67 -2.31 5.87 -3.91
N PHE A 68 -1.39 4.89 -3.82
CA PHE A 68 -0.46 4.75 -2.70
C PHE A 68 0.88 5.36 -3.08
N PHE A 69 1.36 6.27 -2.24
CA PHE A 69 2.61 6.99 -2.44
C PHE A 69 3.19 7.45 -1.09
N ASP A 70 4.47 7.81 -1.08
CA ASP A 70 5.17 8.19 0.14
C ASP A 70 5.35 9.70 0.22
N TYR A 71 5.22 10.27 1.44
CA TYR A 71 5.78 11.56 1.78
C TYR A 71 7.17 11.32 2.36
N GLU A 72 8.17 11.29 1.48
CA GLU A 72 9.51 10.79 1.83
C GLU A 72 10.26 11.68 2.81
N SER A 73 10.15 13.00 2.71
CA SER A 73 10.76 13.98 3.62
C SER A 73 10.34 15.42 3.28
N ASP A 74 10.75 16.37 4.13
CA ASP A 74 10.54 17.82 3.92
C ASP A 74 11.55 18.44 2.92
N GLU A 75 12.38 17.63 2.27
CA GLU A 75 13.25 18.13 1.23
C GLU A 75 12.46 18.66 0.03
N PRO A 76 12.83 19.81 -0.55
CA PRO A 76 12.05 20.47 -1.61
C PRO A 76 11.69 19.55 -2.79
N ILE A 77 12.57 18.61 -3.14
CA ILE A 77 12.34 17.67 -4.24
C ILE A 77 11.22 16.66 -3.89
N HIS A 78 11.18 16.16 -2.64
CA HIS A 78 10.17 15.22 -2.19
C HIS A 78 8.82 15.90 -1.99
N VAL A 79 8.80 17.10 -1.38
CA VAL A 79 7.59 17.92 -1.25
C VAL A 79 7.00 18.23 -2.63
N LYS A 80 7.84 18.59 -3.60
CA LYS A 80 7.41 18.84 -4.98
C LYS A 80 6.81 17.58 -5.62
N GLY A 81 7.47 16.43 -5.48
CA GLY A 81 6.98 15.15 -6.00
C GLY A 81 5.62 14.76 -5.41
N PHE A 82 5.46 14.92 -4.09
CA PHE A 82 4.21 14.69 -3.39
C PHE A 82 3.08 15.60 -3.91
N GLN A 83 3.35 16.91 -4.07
CA GLN A 83 2.39 17.85 -4.60
C GLN A 83 2.02 17.55 -6.06
N GLU A 84 2.99 17.15 -6.89
CA GLU A 84 2.76 16.73 -8.26
C GLU A 84 1.85 15.48 -8.35
N ALA A 85 1.99 14.51 -7.43
CA ALA A 85 1.11 13.35 -7.36
C ALA A 85 -0.33 13.77 -7.06
N LEU A 86 -0.55 14.65 -6.07
CA LEU A 86 -1.86 15.21 -5.73
C LEU A 86 -2.49 15.97 -6.91
N ASP A 87 -1.72 16.80 -7.59
CA ASP A 87 -2.19 17.57 -8.74
C ASP A 87 -2.52 16.67 -9.94
N ASN A 88 -1.74 15.60 -10.16
CA ASN A 88 -2.00 14.63 -11.19
C ASN A 88 -3.28 13.81 -10.90
N MET A 89 -3.60 13.52 -9.64
CA MET A 89 -4.89 12.92 -9.27
C MET A 89 -6.06 13.85 -9.60
N LYS A 90 -5.98 15.13 -9.22
CA LYS A 90 -7.00 16.15 -9.55
C LYS A 90 -7.19 16.32 -11.06
N LYS A 91 -6.09 16.33 -11.83
CA LYS A 91 -6.14 16.40 -13.30
C LYS A 91 -6.76 15.14 -13.91
N ALA A 92 -6.47 13.96 -13.33
CA ALA A 92 -7.01 12.68 -13.78
C ALA A 92 -8.54 12.61 -13.67
N GLU A 93 -9.13 13.25 -12.67
CA GLU A 93 -10.59 13.32 -12.51
C GLU A 93 -11.27 14.21 -13.58
N LYS A 94 -10.51 15.08 -14.26
CA LYS A 94 -11.00 16.05 -15.24
C LYS A 94 -10.84 15.62 -16.70
N ILE A 95 -10.34 14.42 -16.98
CA ILE A 95 -10.10 13.96 -18.37
C ILE A 95 -11.34 13.41 -19.08
N GLY A 96 -12.53 13.58 -18.52
CA GLY A 96 -13.80 13.10 -19.11
C GLY A 96 -14.10 11.63 -18.87
N LYS A 97 -13.29 10.91 -18.11
CA LYS A 97 -13.56 9.53 -17.69
C LYS A 97 -14.20 9.52 -16.31
N GLN A 98 -15.02 8.52 -16.03
CA GLN A 98 -15.67 8.38 -14.71
C GLN A 98 -14.72 7.77 -13.68
N ILE A 99 -13.62 8.48 -13.40
CA ILE A 99 -12.56 8.08 -12.45
C ILE A 99 -12.54 9.07 -11.30
N LYS A 100 -12.51 8.54 -10.06
CA LYS A 100 -12.23 9.30 -8.86
C LYS A 100 -10.97 8.75 -8.21
N TYR A 101 -9.99 9.60 -7.93
CA TYR A 101 -8.81 9.24 -7.17
C TYR A 101 -9.00 9.49 -5.68
N LYS A 102 -8.46 8.60 -4.87
CA LYS A 102 -8.29 8.76 -3.42
C LYS A 102 -6.83 8.56 -3.08
N SER A 103 -6.29 9.45 -2.24
CA SER A 103 -4.92 9.35 -1.76
C SER A 103 -4.82 8.43 -0.56
N GLY A 104 -3.84 7.53 -0.58
CA GLY A 104 -3.33 6.85 0.58
C GLY A 104 -1.83 7.11 0.63
N TYR A 105 -1.34 7.85 1.61
CA TYR A 105 0.08 8.12 1.70
C TYR A 105 0.66 7.69 3.03
N SER A 106 1.91 7.26 2.99
CA SER A 106 2.71 6.95 4.16
C SER A 106 3.60 8.15 4.50
N ASN A 107 3.70 8.48 5.77
CA ASN A 107 4.72 9.40 6.23
C ASN A 107 6.07 8.67 6.22
N PHE A 108 7.05 9.22 5.52
CA PHE A 108 8.36 8.67 5.20
C PHE A 108 8.34 7.51 4.20
N THR A 109 7.73 6.38 4.51
CA THR A 109 7.80 5.17 3.70
C THR A 109 6.71 4.18 4.06
N PHE A 110 6.27 3.40 3.08
CA PHE A 110 5.32 2.30 3.24
C PHE A 110 5.80 1.24 4.26
N ASP A 111 7.10 1.17 4.50
CA ASP A 111 7.68 0.20 5.45
C ASP A 111 7.16 0.39 6.88
N LEU A 112 6.79 1.62 7.27
CA LEU A 112 6.10 1.88 8.54
C LEU A 112 4.79 1.08 8.65
N TRP A 113 3.98 1.07 7.58
CA TRP A 113 2.75 0.30 7.54
C TRP A 113 3.01 -1.19 7.78
N ILE A 114 4.05 -1.74 7.16
CA ILE A 114 4.43 -3.15 7.35
C ILE A 114 4.83 -3.45 8.80
N ILE A 115 5.60 -2.57 9.44
CA ILE A 115 5.99 -2.72 10.86
C ILE A 115 4.76 -2.69 11.77
N LEU A 116 3.80 -1.81 11.49
CA LEU A 116 2.58 -1.67 12.30
C LEU A 116 1.73 -2.93 12.33
N HIS A 117 1.89 -3.85 11.40
CA HIS A 117 1.23 -5.17 11.48
C HIS A 117 1.71 -5.97 12.68
N MET A 118 2.98 -5.87 13.03
CA MET A 118 3.60 -6.70 14.06
C MET A 118 3.75 -5.98 15.40
N THR A 119 4.08 -4.69 15.38
CA THR A 119 4.40 -3.94 16.60
C THR A 119 4.09 -2.45 16.49
N ASN A 120 4.04 -1.75 17.61
CA ASN A 120 4.01 -0.29 17.63
C ASN A 120 5.35 0.28 17.11
N CYS A 121 5.27 1.37 16.36
CA CYS A 121 6.43 2.09 15.86
C CYS A 121 6.19 3.60 15.97
N ASN A 122 6.50 4.16 17.13
CA ASN A 122 6.33 5.59 17.42
C ASN A 122 7.69 6.34 17.38
N ALA A 123 8.73 5.68 16.83
CA ALA A 123 10.04 6.30 16.74
C ALA A 123 10.03 7.43 15.69
N SER A 124 10.62 8.56 16.05
CA SER A 124 10.89 9.64 15.11
C SER A 124 12.16 9.30 14.34
N PHE A 125 12.02 8.92 13.07
CA PHE A 125 13.15 8.65 12.18
C PHE A 125 13.43 9.88 11.31
N SER A 126 14.70 10.12 11.04
CA SER A 126 15.15 11.18 10.13
C SER A 126 15.50 10.65 8.73
N HIS A 127 15.58 9.33 8.58
CA HIS A 127 15.95 8.70 7.31
C HIS A 127 15.36 7.29 7.18
N ARG A 128 14.85 6.93 5.98
CA ARG A 128 14.24 5.63 5.69
C ARG A 128 15.12 4.42 6.01
N LYS A 129 16.46 4.55 5.94
CA LYS A 129 17.40 3.46 6.30
C LYS A 129 17.26 3.00 7.75
N GLN A 130 16.74 3.85 8.62
CA GLN A 130 16.58 3.52 10.05
C GLN A 130 15.47 2.49 10.31
N TYR A 131 14.61 2.24 9.34
CA TYR A 131 13.53 1.24 9.44
C TYR A 131 14.04 -0.21 9.44
N VAL A 132 15.28 -0.49 9.01
CA VAL A 132 15.82 -1.87 9.01
C VAL A 132 15.82 -2.48 10.40
N THR A 133 16.19 -1.72 11.43
CA THR A 133 16.23 -2.21 12.83
C THR A 133 14.83 -2.58 13.35
N PRO A 134 13.79 -1.72 13.26
CA PRO A 134 12.44 -2.11 13.65
C PRO A 134 11.85 -3.23 12.79
N ILE A 135 12.17 -3.33 11.50
CA ILE A 135 11.75 -4.46 10.65
C ILE A 135 12.37 -5.76 11.16
N ASN A 136 13.68 -5.79 11.38
CA ASN A 136 14.36 -6.97 11.91
C ASN A 136 13.75 -7.41 13.25
N ARG A 137 13.46 -6.46 14.13
CA ARG A 137 12.83 -6.73 15.44
C ARG A 137 11.41 -7.28 15.26
N ALA A 138 10.60 -6.66 14.40
CA ALA A 138 9.21 -7.02 14.20
C ALA A 138 9.04 -8.42 13.60
N PHE A 139 9.91 -8.78 12.67
CA PHE A 139 9.80 -10.02 11.92
C PHE A 139 10.81 -11.11 12.34
N GLY A 140 11.69 -10.83 13.30
CA GLY A 140 12.74 -11.78 13.71
C GLY A 140 13.76 -12.06 12.61
N GLU A 141 14.07 -11.04 11.81
CA GLU A 141 14.99 -11.10 10.67
C GLU A 141 16.33 -10.45 11.01
N LYS A 142 17.30 -10.52 10.09
CA LYS A 142 18.65 -9.96 10.23
C LYS A 142 19.14 -9.26 8.96
N PHE A 143 18.26 -8.52 8.30
CA PHE A 143 18.64 -7.76 7.12
C PHE A 143 19.71 -6.72 7.45
N GLN A 144 20.68 -6.57 6.57
CA GLN A 144 21.78 -5.61 6.73
C GLN A 144 21.35 -4.19 6.36
N ASN A 145 20.40 -4.06 5.45
CA ASN A 145 19.89 -2.78 4.96
C ASN A 145 18.47 -2.92 4.39
N MET A 146 17.88 -1.79 3.98
CA MET A 146 16.53 -1.75 3.42
C MET A 146 16.43 -2.36 2.03
N ASP A 147 17.52 -2.35 1.25
CA ASP A 147 17.52 -2.93 -0.10
C ASP A 147 17.39 -4.45 -0.02
N GLU A 148 18.10 -5.09 0.91
CA GLU A 148 17.95 -6.52 1.20
C GLU A 148 16.54 -6.88 1.65
N PHE A 149 15.95 -6.08 2.55
CA PHE A 149 14.55 -6.28 2.96
C PHE A 149 13.58 -6.18 1.79
N LYS A 150 13.81 -5.24 0.85
CA LYS A 150 12.94 -4.99 -0.31
C LYS A 150 13.13 -5.96 -1.47
N GLU A 151 14.04 -6.91 -1.38
CA GLU A 151 14.08 -8.04 -2.31
C GLU A 151 12.78 -8.85 -2.20
N GLU A 152 12.23 -9.24 -3.34
CA GLU A 152 10.90 -9.89 -3.42
C GLU A 152 10.74 -11.06 -2.45
N ASN A 153 11.71 -11.97 -2.43
CA ASN A 153 11.64 -13.16 -1.57
C ASN A 153 11.69 -12.80 -0.08
N ASN A 154 12.49 -11.82 0.29
CA ASN A 154 12.64 -11.36 1.66
C ASN A 154 11.38 -10.65 2.15
N PHE A 155 10.85 -9.74 1.34
CA PHE A 155 9.62 -9.02 1.63
C PHE A 155 8.43 -9.98 1.75
N LYS A 156 8.26 -10.88 0.79
CA LYS A 156 7.19 -11.89 0.83
C LYS A 156 7.32 -12.85 2.02
N ARG A 157 8.54 -13.18 2.44
CA ARG A 157 8.77 -13.97 3.66
C ARG A 157 8.25 -13.24 4.91
N CYS A 158 8.41 -11.93 4.98
CA CYS A 158 7.82 -11.12 6.06
C CYS A 158 6.29 -11.10 5.96
N LEU A 159 5.72 -10.91 4.77
CA LEU A 159 4.27 -10.96 4.57
C LEU A 159 3.67 -12.29 5.03
N ASN A 160 4.33 -13.40 4.77
CA ASN A 160 3.87 -14.75 5.16
C ASN A 160 3.87 -14.99 6.68
N LYS A 161 4.47 -14.10 7.47
CA LYS A 161 4.40 -14.13 8.95
C LYS A 161 3.18 -13.38 9.49
N MET A 162 2.40 -12.74 8.64
CA MET A 162 1.22 -11.95 8.99
C MET A 162 -0.07 -12.66 8.60
N ASP A 163 -1.15 -12.26 9.24
CA ASP A 163 -2.53 -12.65 8.92
C ASP A 163 -3.48 -11.44 8.97
N LEU A 164 -4.77 -11.65 8.76
CA LEU A 164 -5.77 -10.58 8.77
C LEU A 164 -5.94 -9.93 10.15
N SER A 165 -5.65 -10.62 11.25
CA SER A 165 -5.68 -10.03 12.58
C SER A 165 -4.59 -8.97 12.74
N ASN A 166 -3.43 -9.19 12.13
CA ASN A 166 -2.34 -8.21 12.06
C ASN A 166 -2.74 -6.95 11.27
N VAL A 167 -3.54 -7.10 10.20
CA VAL A 167 -4.07 -5.94 9.45
C VAL A 167 -4.95 -5.08 10.35
N ILE A 168 -5.86 -5.69 11.11
CA ILE A 168 -6.72 -4.97 12.06
C ILE A 168 -5.87 -4.27 13.12
N ALA A 169 -4.90 -4.96 13.69
CA ALA A 169 -3.99 -4.39 14.67
C ALA A 169 -3.16 -3.22 14.09
N ALA A 170 -2.74 -3.31 12.82
CA ALA A 170 -2.03 -2.24 12.12
C ALA A 170 -2.90 -0.98 11.99
N ILE A 171 -4.18 -1.14 11.63
CA ILE A 171 -5.13 -0.03 11.53
C ILE A 171 -5.26 0.69 12.88
N ASP A 172 -5.40 -0.07 13.98
CA ASP A 172 -5.55 0.50 15.32
C ASP A 172 -4.26 1.19 15.80
N ARG A 173 -3.11 0.64 15.46
CA ARG A 173 -1.80 1.27 15.75
C ARG A 173 -1.59 2.54 14.92
N ALA A 174 -1.96 2.52 13.64
CA ALA A 174 -1.86 3.69 12.77
C ALA A 174 -2.72 4.85 13.29
N LYS A 175 -3.96 4.59 13.73
CA LYS A 175 -4.84 5.62 14.31
C LYS A 175 -4.27 6.28 15.56
N LYS A 176 -3.37 5.63 16.30
CA LYS A 176 -2.75 6.17 17.53
C LYS A 176 -1.56 7.08 17.24
N ILE A 177 -0.97 7.02 16.06
CA ILE A 177 0.19 7.83 15.67
C ILE A 177 -0.17 8.94 14.67
N MET A 178 -1.43 9.00 14.23
CA MET A 178 -1.99 10.10 13.44
C MET A 178 -2.48 11.21 14.32
#